data_b0ad572d4820fe1a31882420fcf5aeb3
#
_entry.id   b0ad572d4820fe1a31882420fcf5aeb3
#
_cell.length_a   1.000
_cell.length_b   1.000
_cell.length_c   1.000
_cell.angle_alpha   90.00
_cell.angle_beta   90.00
_cell.angle_gamma   90.00
#
_symmetry.space_group_name_H-M   'P 1'
#
loop_
_entity.id
_entity.type
_entity.pdbx_description
1 polymer ?
#
loop_
_entity_poly.entity_id
_entity_poly.type
_entity_poly.pdbx_seq_one_letter_code
_entity_poly.pdbx_strand_id
1 'polypeptide(L)'
;MTRKEAEKELIAMLKEAEGGPTYSMEEVDAYMRELLHPKNQIYLTGDTHGQFERIISLCERQQVQPESTFIILGDAGLNYYGDRRDNRGKDKLAKIPITFFCIHGNHEMRPSKELGYQVKEYHGGKVWVQPEYPNLAFAIDGEIYDFFGYSCIVIGGAYSVDKYYRLARGYNWFEDEQPSDEIKEKVERVLSARDWKIDVVLSHTCPLRYEPTEVFLPMIDQSSVDKSTEQWLDTIESRLHYERWYCGHYHTDKEIDKIRFMFQDYALLPHQISLSAESAPSRR
;
A
#
# COMPACT_ATOMS: atom_id res chain seq x y z
N MET A 1 10.89 -13.17 -5.40
CA MET A 1 11.34 -14.56 -5.15
C MET A 1 12.48 -14.88 -6.12
N THR A 2 13.59 -15.44 -5.63
CA THR A 2 14.69 -15.88 -6.48
C THR A 2 14.36 -17.24 -7.07
N ARG A 3 15.00 -17.60 -8.22
CA ARG A 3 14.84 -18.93 -8.83
C ARG A 3 15.10 -20.07 -7.82
N LYS A 4 16.08 -19.90 -6.94
CA LYS A 4 16.46 -20.89 -5.93
C LYS A 4 15.38 -21.04 -4.81
N GLU A 5 14.70 -19.97 -4.48
CA GLU A 5 13.55 -19.99 -3.54
C GLU A 5 12.35 -20.69 -4.19
N ALA A 6 12.03 -20.35 -5.44
CA ALA A 6 10.96 -20.98 -6.20
C ALA A 6 11.20 -22.49 -6.41
N GLU A 7 12.44 -22.90 -6.73
CA GLU A 7 12.82 -24.31 -6.82
C GLU A 7 12.67 -25.04 -5.48
N LYS A 8 13.04 -24.40 -4.37
CA LYS A 8 12.90 -24.97 -3.02
C LYS A 8 11.43 -25.16 -2.63
N GLU A 9 10.59 -24.19 -2.96
CA GLU A 9 9.15 -24.22 -2.71
C GLU A 9 8.47 -25.31 -3.54
N LEU A 10 8.79 -25.39 -4.83
CA LEU A 10 8.29 -26.46 -5.71
C LEU A 10 8.71 -27.85 -5.22
N ILE A 11 9.97 -28.02 -4.78
CA ILE A 11 10.46 -29.30 -4.23
C ILE A 11 9.71 -29.65 -2.94
N ALA A 12 9.38 -28.69 -2.08
CA ALA A 12 8.58 -28.90 -0.87
C ALA A 12 7.17 -29.38 -1.24
N MET A 13 6.51 -28.70 -2.18
CA MET A 13 5.19 -29.09 -2.71
C MET A 13 5.17 -30.51 -3.30
N LEU A 14 6.18 -30.85 -4.11
CA LEU A 14 6.28 -32.19 -4.72
C LEU A 14 6.54 -33.28 -3.68
N LYS A 15 7.21 -32.98 -2.56
CA LYS A 15 7.44 -33.93 -1.45
C LYS A 15 6.18 -34.17 -0.61
N GLU A 16 5.36 -33.13 -0.42
CA GLU A 16 4.05 -33.26 0.29
C GLU A 16 3.03 -34.05 -0.55
N ALA A 17 3.24 -34.12 -1.87
CA ALA A 17 2.39 -34.83 -2.81
C ALA A 17 2.79 -36.32 -3.01
N GLU A 18 3.53 -36.95 -2.10
CA GLU A 18 3.82 -38.39 -2.18
C GLU A 18 2.51 -39.21 -2.26
N GLY A 19 2.16 -39.63 -3.51
CA GLY A 19 0.88 -40.27 -3.85
C GLY A 19 -0.11 -39.38 -4.58
N GLY A 20 0.24 -38.10 -4.87
CA GLY A 20 -0.54 -37.13 -5.61
C GLY A 20 -0.44 -37.24 -7.15
N PRO A 21 -1.09 -36.33 -7.89
CA PRO A 21 -1.05 -36.33 -9.37
C PRO A 21 0.39 -36.12 -9.88
N THR A 22 0.75 -36.85 -10.95
CA THR A 22 1.98 -36.64 -11.71
C THR A 22 1.82 -35.44 -12.61
N TYR A 23 2.75 -34.48 -12.53
CA TYR A 23 2.80 -33.30 -13.39
C TYR A 23 3.79 -33.55 -14.56
N SER A 24 3.43 -33.09 -15.74
CA SER A 24 4.36 -33.10 -16.89
C SER A 24 5.44 -32.01 -16.67
N MET A 25 6.59 -32.16 -17.33
CA MET A 25 7.65 -31.13 -17.30
C MET A 25 7.14 -29.77 -17.84
N GLU A 26 6.20 -29.78 -18.79
CA GLU A 26 5.60 -28.57 -19.35
C GLU A 26 4.73 -27.84 -18.30
N GLU A 27 3.97 -28.59 -17.49
CA GLU A 27 3.18 -28.02 -16.38
C GLU A 27 4.09 -27.45 -15.27
N VAL A 28 5.17 -28.15 -14.95
CA VAL A 28 6.20 -27.68 -14.00
C VAL A 28 6.86 -26.41 -14.51
N ASP A 29 7.26 -26.34 -15.77
CA ASP A 29 7.87 -25.17 -16.39
C ASP A 29 6.89 -23.99 -16.50
N ALA A 30 5.62 -24.26 -16.76
CA ALA A 30 4.57 -23.23 -16.77
C ALA A 30 4.37 -22.64 -15.36
N TYR A 31 4.28 -23.51 -14.35
CA TYR A 31 4.16 -23.12 -12.96
C TYR A 31 5.40 -22.33 -12.47
N MET A 32 6.62 -22.78 -12.79
CA MET A 32 7.85 -22.06 -12.48
C MET A 32 7.92 -20.70 -13.16
N ARG A 33 7.43 -20.57 -14.39
CA ARG A 33 7.34 -19.27 -15.06
C ARG A 33 6.38 -18.33 -14.36
N GLU A 34 5.23 -18.82 -13.92
CA GLU A 34 4.24 -18.03 -13.19
C GLU A 34 4.75 -17.60 -11.81
N LEU A 35 5.46 -18.48 -11.09
CA LEU A 35 6.12 -18.18 -9.82
C LEU A 35 7.22 -17.12 -9.95
N LEU A 36 8.04 -17.22 -10.99
CA LEU A 36 9.18 -16.32 -11.20
C LEU A 36 8.78 -14.98 -11.82
N HIS A 37 7.71 -14.99 -12.62
CA HIS A 37 7.21 -13.83 -13.34
C HIS A 37 5.67 -13.80 -13.27
N PRO A 38 5.09 -13.59 -12.08
CA PRO A 38 3.64 -13.50 -11.95
C PRO A 38 3.12 -12.41 -12.90
N LYS A 39 2.03 -12.71 -13.61
CA LYS A 39 1.40 -11.78 -14.56
C LYS A 39 0.98 -10.48 -13.86
N ASN A 40 0.56 -10.59 -12.61
CA ASN A 40 0.11 -9.48 -11.80
C ASN A 40 1.08 -9.29 -10.64
N GLN A 41 1.52 -8.07 -10.40
CA GLN A 41 2.42 -7.75 -9.29
C GLN A 41 1.86 -6.58 -8.48
N ILE A 42 2.10 -6.60 -7.19
CA ILE A 42 1.79 -5.47 -6.31
C ILE A 42 3.11 -4.80 -5.91
N TYR A 43 3.34 -3.62 -6.47
CA TYR A 43 4.46 -2.77 -6.13
C TYR A 43 4.06 -1.82 -5.00
N LEU A 44 4.98 -1.50 -4.11
CA LEU A 44 4.80 -0.50 -3.06
C LEU A 44 5.92 0.54 -3.14
N THR A 45 5.59 1.79 -2.88
CA THR A 45 6.55 2.87 -2.68
C THR A 45 6.00 3.88 -1.68
N GLY A 46 6.86 4.75 -1.15
CA GLY A 46 6.45 5.86 -0.31
C GLY A 46 5.99 7.07 -1.11
N ASP A 47 6.09 8.21 -0.46
CA ASP A 47 5.66 9.53 -0.90
C ASP A 47 6.18 9.89 -2.29
N THR A 48 5.31 10.38 -3.16
CA THR A 48 5.68 10.80 -4.50
C THR A 48 5.58 12.31 -4.70
N HIS A 49 4.73 12.99 -3.96
CA HIS A 49 4.49 14.44 -4.07
C HIS A 49 4.32 14.92 -5.53
N GLY A 50 3.64 14.10 -6.36
CA GLY A 50 3.43 14.39 -7.78
C GLY A 50 4.65 14.13 -8.69
N GLN A 51 5.74 13.58 -8.16
CA GLN A 51 6.95 13.22 -8.91
C GLN A 51 6.87 11.73 -9.32
N PHE A 52 6.25 11.45 -10.45
CA PHE A 52 5.97 10.09 -10.90
C PHE A 52 7.01 9.51 -11.86
N GLU A 53 8.03 10.28 -12.25
CA GLU A 53 9.03 9.89 -13.25
C GLU A 53 9.75 8.59 -12.87
N ARG A 54 10.04 8.38 -11.58
CA ARG A 54 10.67 7.15 -11.10
C ARG A 54 9.75 5.92 -11.24
N ILE A 55 8.44 6.09 -10.96
CA ILE A 55 7.44 5.02 -11.11
C ILE A 55 7.24 4.68 -12.60
N ILE A 56 7.08 5.72 -13.44
CA ILE A 56 6.93 5.55 -14.90
C ILE A 56 8.13 4.78 -15.46
N SER A 57 9.35 5.21 -15.11
CA SER A 57 10.58 4.55 -15.55
C SER A 57 10.69 3.11 -15.03
N LEU A 58 10.18 2.81 -13.83
CA LEU A 58 10.13 1.44 -13.33
C LEU A 58 9.17 0.59 -14.17
N CYS A 59 7.94 1.09 -14.39
CA CYS A 59 6.92 0.39 -15.17
C CYS A 59 7.42 0.07 -16.58
N GLU A 60 8.10 1.01 -17.22
CA GLU A 60 8.69 0.83 -18.56
C GLU A 60 9.83 -0.20 -18.55
N ARG A 61 10.79 -0.06 -17.64
CA ARG A 61 11.96 -0.96 -17.56
C ARG A 61 11.60 -2.39 -17.18
N GLN A 62 10.65 -2.56 -16.28
CA GLN A 62 10.19 -3.87 -15.78
C GLN A 62 9.10 -4.46 -16.67
N GLN A 63 8.61 -3.71 -17.67
CA GLN A 63 7.47 -4.11 -18.51
C GLN A 63 6.28 -4.57 -17.66
N VAL A 64 5.94 -3.74 -16.64
CA VAL A 64 4.91 -4.07 -15.67
C VAL A 64 3.59 -4.38 -16.37
N GLN A 65 2.98 -5.50 -16.00
CA GLN A 65 1.78 -6.00 -16.69
C GLN A 65 0.54 -5.18 -16.31
N PRO A 66 -0.45 -5.03 -17.21
CA PRO A 66 -1.62 -4.18 -17.03
C PRO A 66 -2.46 -4.49 -15.77
N GLU A 67 -2.48 -5.74 -15.34
CA GLU A 67 -3.25 -6.16 -14.15
C GLU A 67 -2.51 -5.89 -12.83
N SER A 68 -1.30 -5.36 -12.89
CA SER A 68 -0.52 -5.03 -11.70
C SER A 68 -1.07 -3.80 -10.98
N THR A 69 -0.81 -3.74 -9.68
CA THR A 69 -1.16 -2.59 -8.83
C THR A 69 0.11 -1.93 -8.31
N PHE A 70 0.11 -0.60 -8.28
CA PHE A 70 1.17 0.19 -7.67
C PHE A 70 0.61 0.94 -6.46
N ILE A 71 1.01 0.54 -5.25
CA ILE A 71 0.58 1.15 -4.00
C ILE A 71 1.50 2.32 -3.68
N ILE A 72 0.91 3.50 -3.43
CA ILE A 72 1.60 4.70 -2.94
C ILE A 72 1.16 4.94 -1.49
N LEU A 73 2.11 4.91 -0.56
CA LEU A 73 1.86 4.92 0.89
C LEU A 73 1.64 6.34 1.45
N GLY A 74 0.77 7.08 0.79
CA GLY A 74 0.42 8.46 1.12
C GLY A 74 1.20 9.48 0.31
N ASP A 75 0.78 10.73 0.40
CA ASP A 75 1.38 11.89 -0.26
C ASP A 75 1.64 11.67 -1.75
N ALA A 76 0.64 11.09 -2.43
CA ALA A 76 0.70 10.86 -3.86
C ALA A 76 0.83 12.18 -4.65
N GLY A 77 0.29 13.28 -4.11
CA GLY A 77 0.25 14.59 -4.76
C GLY A 77 -0.77 14.65 -5.90
N LEU A 78 -1.84 13.86 -5.80
CA LEU A 78 -2.93 13.79 -6.79
C LEU A 78 -4.19 14.56 -6.37
N ASN A 79 -4.27 14.99 -5.11
CA ASN A 79 -5.38 15.78 -4.54
C ASN A 79 -4.87 16.97 -3.72
N TYR A 80 -3.79 17.61 -4.12
CA TYR A 80 -3.22 18.72 -3.37
C TYR A 80 -4.03 20.02 -3.51
N TYR A 81 -4.58 20.28 -4.71
CA TYR A 81 -5.34 21.51 -4.98
C TYR A 81 -6.85 21.29 -4.91
N GLY A 82 -7.34 20.07 -5.11
CA GLY A 82 -8.76 19.74 -5.20
C GLY A 82 -9.42 20.31 -6.49
N ASP A 83 -8.64 20.67 -7.50
CA ASP A 83 -9.12 21.23 -8.76
C ASP A 83 -8.29 20.74 -9.96
N ARG A 84 -8.48 21.41 -11.13
CA ARG A 84 -7.82 21.02 -12.38
C ARG A 84 -6.29 21.04 -12.35
N ARG A 85 -5.66 21.66 -11.35
CA ARG A 85 -4.20 21.66 -11.20
C ARG A 85 -3.68 20.27 -10.90
N ASP A 86 -4.48 19.45 -10.21
CA ASP A 86 -4.14 18.05 -9.93
C ASP A 86 -4.23 17.15 -11.15
N ASN A 87 -4.99 17.54 -12.18
CA ASN A 87 -5.17 16.73 -13.39
C ASN A 87 -3.85 16.44 -14.10
N ARG A 88 -2.86 17.33 -14.02
CA ARG A 88 -1.56 17.09 -14.65
C ARG A 88 -0.87 15.82 -14.13
N GLY A 89 -0.97 15.55 -12.85
CA GLY A 89 -0.45 14.32 -12.24
C GLY A 89 -1.30 13.12 -12.63
N LYS A 90 -2.62 13.27 -12.52
CA LYS A 90 -3.58 12.22 -12.88
C LYS A 90 -3.47 11.80 -14.34
N ASP A 91 -3.34 12.76 -15.26
CA ASP A 91 -3.17 12.52 -16.71
C ASP A 91 -1.88 11.76 -17.05
N LYS A 92 -0.80 11.95 -16.25
CA LYS A 92 0.44 11.20 -16.43
C LYS A 92 0.22 9.73 -16.08
N LEU A 93 -0.35 9.46 -14.90
CA LEU A 93 -0.55 8.11 -14.41
C LEU A 93 -1.66 7.36 -15.16
N ALA A 94 -2.69 8.06 -15.64
CA ALA A 94 -3.78 7.47 -16.40
C ALA A 94 -3.31 6.82 -17.73
N LYS A 95 -2.15 7.21 -18.25
CA LYS A 95 -1.56 6.63 -19.48
C LYS A 95 -0.88 5.29 -19.24
N ILE A 96 -0.62 4.94 -17.99
CA ILE A 96 0.04 3.67 -17.64
C ILE A 96 -1.06 2.65 -17.37
N PRO A 97 -1.08 1.50 -18.05
CA PRO A 97 -2.17 0.54 -18.00
C PRO A 97 -2.14 -0.36 -16.74
N ILE A 98 -1.84 0.21 -15.56
CA ILE A 98 -1.88 -0.46 -14.26
C ILE A 98 -2.78 0.32 -13.31
N THR A 99 -3.17 -0.27 -12.19
CA THR A 99 -3.89 0.45 -11.14
C THR A 99 -2.90 1.12 -10.19
N PHE A 100 -3.09 2.41 -9.93
CA PHE A 100 -2.43 3.12 -8.83
C PHE A 100 -3.38 3.14 -7.65
N PHE A 101 -2.94 2.55 -6.54
CA PHE A 101 -3.68 2.47 -5.30
C PHE A 101 -3.04 3.41 -4.28
N CYS A 102 -3.69 4.54 -4.02
CA CYS A 102 -3.14 5.63 -3.21
C CYS A 102 -3.74 5.59 -1.80
N ILE A 103 -2.89 5.57 -0.78
CA ILE A 103 -3.29 5.76 0.61
C ILE A 103 -3.29 7.27 0.88
N HIS A 104 -4.16 7.76 1.76
CA HIS A 104 -4.19 9.17 2.12
C HIS A 104 -2.93 9.56 2.90
N GLY A 105 -2.28 10.65 2.47
CA GLY A 105 -1.17 11.29 3.17
C GLY A 105 -1.59 12.57 3.90
N ASN A 106 -0.63 13.32 4.46
CA ASN A 106 -0.92 14.57 5.15
C ASN A 106 -0.88 15.80 4.21
N HIS A 107 -0.32 15.67 3.02
CA HIS A 107 -0.22 16.76 2.04
C HIS A 107 -1.25 16.66 0.90
N GLU A 108 -2.41 16.11 1.17
CA GLU A 108 -3.47 15.99 0.16
C GLU A 108 -4.87 15.95 0.79
N MET A 109 -5.89 16.38 0.02
CA MET A 109 -7.29 16.30 0.42
C MET A 109 -7.76 14.85 0.42
N ARG A 110 -8.59 14.47 1.38
CA ARG A 110 -9.31 13.21 1.33
C ARG A 110 -10.28 13.20 0.15
N PRO A 111 -10.35 12.10 -0.62
CA PRO A 111 -11.34 11.95 -1.67
C PRO A 111 -12.76 12.06 -1.12
N SER A 112 -13.61 12.78 -1.83
CA SER A 112 -15.01 12.95 -1.47
C SER A 112 -15.91 13.08 -2.71
N LYS A 113 -17.21 12.99 -2.49
CA LYS A 113 -18.19 13.18 -3.57
C LYS A 113 -18.15 14.61 -4.15
N GLU A 114 -17.85 15.60 -3.32
CA GLU A 114 -17.72 17.02 -3.69
C GLU A 114 -16.54 17.23 -4.64
N LEU A 115 -15.50 16.40 -4.52
CA LEU A 115 -14.35 16.36 -5.43
C LEU A 115 -14.58 15.46 -6.66
N GLY A 116 -15.81 14.98 -6.88
CA GLY A 116 -16.17 14.16 -8.03
C GLY A 116 -15.83 12.67 -7.91
N TYR A 117 -15.49 12.21 -6.71
CA TYR A 117 -15.19 10.80 -6.48
C TYR A 117 -16.46 9.96 -6.28
N GLN A 118 -16.38 8.71 -6.69
CA GLN A 118 -17.38 7.66 -6.48
C GLN A 118 -16.75 6.47 -5.79
N VAL A 119 -17.53 5.79 -4.94
CA VAL A 119 -17.09 4.56 -4.29
C VAL A 119 -17.25 3.39 -5.25
N LYS A 120 -16.21 2.55 -5.35
CA LYS A 120 -16.20 1.30 -6.10
C LYS A 120 -15.63 0.17 -5.26
N GLU A 121 -15.99 -1.07 -5.58
CA GLU A 121 -15.37 -2.26 -5.02
C GLU A 121 -14.00 -2.50 -5.66
N TYR A 122 -13.02 -2.90 -4.86
CA TYR A 122 -11.67 -3.21 -5.30
C TYR A 122 -11.01 -4.19 -4.33
N HIS A 123 -10.61 -5.36 -4.79
CA HIS A 123 -9.96 -6.38 -3.98
C HIS A 123 -10.65 -6.68 -2.62
N GLY A 124 -11.98 -6.80 -2.61
CA GLY A 124 -12.77 -7.10 -1.41
C GLY A 124 -13.07 -5.91 -0.50
N GLY A 125 -12.41 -4.77 -0.69
CA GLY A 125 -12.69 -3.50 0.00
C GLY A 125 -13.30 -2.46 -0.93
N LYS A 126 -13.46 -1.24 -0.44
CA LYS A 126 -13.99 -0.09 -1.19
C LYS A 126 -12.92 0.96 -1.40
N VAL A 127 -12.94 1.60 -2.57
CA VAL A 127 -12.04 2.69 -2.95
C VAL A 127 -12.82 3.86 -3.50
N TRP A 128 -12.23 5.05 -3.42
CA TRP A 128 -12.68 6.22 -4.15
C TRP A 128 -12.02 6.26 -5.53
N VAL A 129 -12.80 6.52 -6.58
CA VAL A 129 -12.33 6.63 -7.97
C VAL A 129 -13.05 7.79 -8.65
N GLN A 130 -12.32 8.61 -9.39
CA GLN A 130 -12.95 9.56 -10.32
C GLN A 130 -13.25 8.86 -11.64
N PRO A 131 -14.44 9.07 -12.24
CA PRO A 131 -14.81 8.41 -13.51
C PRO A 131 -13.82 8.66 -14.65
N GLU A 132 -13.19 9.84 -14.68
CA GLU A 132 -12.20 10.26 -15.67
C GLU A 132 -10.85 9.53 -15.51
N TYR A 133 -10.59 8.99 -14.31
CA TYR A 133 -9.33 8.34 -13.94
C TYR A 133 -9.58 6.96 -13.30
N PRO A 134 -10.15 6.01 -14.06
CA PRO A 134 -10.61 4.73 -13.50
C PRO A 134 -9.51 3.82 -12.95
N ASN A 135 -8.26 4.06 -13.32
CA ASN A 135 -7.08 3.35 -12.83
C ASN A 135 -6.40 4.05 -11.63
N LEU A 136 -6.95 5.17 -11.13
CA LEU A 136 -6.49 5.83 -9.91
C LEU A 136 -7.47 5.53 -8.78
N ALA A 137 -7.14 4.57 -7.95
CA ALA A 137 -7.94 4.12 -6.80
C ALA A 137 -7.37 4.74 -5.53
N PHE A 138 -8.22 5.41 -4.74
CA PHE A 138 -7.84 5.97 -3.46
C PHE A 138 -8.46 5.12 -2.35
N ALA A 139 -7.63 4.58 -1.50
CA ALA A 139 -8.02 3.70 -0.42
C ALA A 139 -8.94 4.40 0.60
N ILE A 140 -9.77 3.63 1.24
CA ILE A 140 -10.62 4.11 2.36
C ILE A 140 -10.05 3.53 3.66
N ASP A 141 -9.80 4.39 4.64
CA ASP A 141 -9.26 3.98 5.93
C ASP A 141 -10.15 2.93 6.61
N GLY A 142 -9.49 1.92 7.16
CA GLY A 142 -10.15 0.80 7.83
C GLY A 142 -10.81 -0.22 6.90
N GLU A 143 -10.72 -0.06 5.57
CA GLU A 143 -11.07 -1.13 4.65
C GLU A 143 -9.95 -2.18 4.62
N ILE A 144 -10.35 -3.43 4.37
CA ILE A 144 -9.42 -4.54 4.17
C ILE A 144 -9.47 -4.96 2.71
N TYR A 145 -8.30 -5.11 2.11
CA TYR A 145 -8.13 -5.53 0.72
C TYR A 145 -7.42 -6.87 0.68
N ASP A 146 -7.86 -7.74 -0.21
CA ASP A 146 -7.15 -8.99 -0.50
C ASP A 146 -6.18 -8.77 -1.66
N PHE A 147 -4.91 -8.71 -1.35
CA PHE A 147 -3.86 -8.67 -2.34
C PHE A 147 -3.11 -10.01 -2.40
N PHE A 148 -3.53 -10.87 -3.33
CA PHE A 148 -2.94 -12.19 -3.54
C PHE A 148 -2.98 -13.12 -2.31
N GLY A 149 -4.12 -13.11 -1.58
CA GLY A 149 -4.30 -13.89 -0.36
C GLY A 149 -3.84 -13.20 0.91
N TYR A 150 -3.13 -12.04 0.81
CA TYR A 150 -2.82 -11.22 1.98
C TYR A 150 -3.99 -10.30 2.31
N SER A 151 -4.48 -10.40 3.53
CA SER A 151 -5.40 -9.40 4.08
C SER A 151 -4.62 -8.14 4.45
N CYS A 152 -4.89 -7.03 3.75
CA CYS A 152 -4.19 -5.76 3.92
C CYS A 152 -5.13 -4.71 4.47
N ILE A 153 -4.89 -4.16 5.67
CA ILE A 153 -5.64 -3.01 6.20
C ILE A 153 -4.95 -1.70 5.83
N VAL A 154 -5.76 -0.67 5.52
CA VAL A 154 -5.25 0.67 5.20
C VAL A 154 -5.54 1.65 6.32
N ILE A 155 -4.53 2.46 6.68
CA ILE A 155 -4.61 3.54 7.68
C ILE A 155 -3.82 4.74 7.14
N GLY A 156 -4.52 5.75 6.62
CA GLY A 156 -3.91 6.96 6.07
C GLY A 156 -3.77 8.09 7.07
N GLY A 157 -3.01 9.10 6.66
CA GLY A 157 -2.82 10.36 7.37
C GLY A 157 -1.68 10.39 8.38
N ALA A 158 -1.20 11.60 8.63
CA ALA A 158 -0.18 11.93 9.62
C ALA A 158 -0.24 13.44 9.93
N TYR A 159 0.49 13.90 10.94
CA TYR A 159 0.63 15.31 11.24
C TYR A 159 1.69 15.97 10.35
N SER A 160 1.38 17.15 9.78
CA SER A 160 2.33 17.95 9.02
C SER A 160 3.24 18.76 9.94
N VAL A 161 4.50 18.36 10.10
CA VAL A 161 5.49 19.10 10.92
C VAL A 161 5.74 20.52 10.39
N ASP A 162 5.45 20.78 9.12
CA ASP A 162 5.56 22.08 8.46
C ASP A 162 4.23 22.88 8.42
N LYS A 163 3.19 22.45 9.15
CA LYS A 163 1.86 23.09 9.22
C LYS A 163 1.93 24.62 9.35
N TYR A 164 2.62 25.12 10.35
CA TYR A 164 2.70 26.55 10.60
C TYR A 164 3.46 27.32 9.52
N TYR A 165 4.49 26.70 8.95
CA TYR A 165 5.21 27.27 7.79
C TYR A 165 4.28 27.35 6.58
N ARG A 166 3.50 26.33 6.28
CA ARG A 166 2.50 26.32 5.19
C ARG A 166 1.48 27.43 5.38
N LEU A 167 0.87 27.50 6.54
CA LEU A 167 -0.13 28.52 6.87
C LEU A 167 0.45 29.94 6.74
N ALA A 168 1.68 30.17 7.24
CA ALA A 168 2.33 31.48 7.15
C ALA A 168 2.68 31.90 5.70
N ARG A 169 2.86 30.94 4.78
CA ARG A 169 3.16 31.15 3.37
C ARG A 169 1.95 31.09 2.46
N GLY A 170 0.76 30.80 2.99
CA GLY A 170 -0.45 30.59 2.20
C GLY A 170 -0.42 29.33 1.34
N TYR A 171 0.34 28.31 1.75
CA TYR A 171 0.32 26.99 1.14
C TYR A 171 -0.83 26.18 1.71
N ASN A 172 -1.29 25.18 0.96
CA ASN A 172 -2.36 24.31 1.42
C ASN A 172 -1.93 23.51 2.64
N TRP A 173 -2.78 23.47 3.62
CA TRP A 173 -2.76 22.57 4.77
C TRP A 173 -4.18 22.01 4.93
N PHE A 174 -4.32 20.78 5.37
CA PHE A 174 -5.60 20.08 5.42
C PHE A 174 -5.94 19.74 6.86
N GLU A 175 -7.13 20.16 7.30
CA GLU A 175 -7.59 19.96 8.68
C GLU A 175 -7.79 18.47 8.99
N ASP A 176 -8.11 17.67 7.96
CA ASP A 176 -8.32 16.23 7.99
C ASP A 176 -7.06 15.41 7.65
N GLU A 177 -5.87 16.02 7.79
CA GLU A 177 -4.59 15.35 7.50
C GLU A 177 -4.35 14.11 8.36
N GLN A 178 -4.85 14.10 9.60
CA GLN A 178 -4.80 12.95 10.51
C GLN A 178 -6.13 12.18 10.49
N PRO A 179 -6.14 10.89 10.88
CA PRO A 179 -7.39 10.14 11.00
C PRO A 179 -8.28 10.70 12.12
N SER A 180 -9.55 10.97 11.77
CA SER A 180 -10.56 11.41 12.75
C SER A 180 -10.89 10.29 13.75
N ASP A 181 -11.60 10.63 14.82
CA ASP A 181 -12.04 9.64 15.81
C ASP A 181 -12.94 8.57 15.17
N GLU A 182 -13.80 8.94 14.21
CA GLU A 182 -14.65 7.99 13.49
C GLU A 182 -13.82 7.00 12.65
N ILE A 183 -12.72 7.45 12.04
CA ILE A 183 -11.79 6.59 11.32
C ILE A 183 -11.09 5.65 12.30
N LYS A 184 -10.60 6.15 13.43
CA LYS A 184 -9.95 5.36 14.48
C LYS A 184 -10.89 4.28 15.02
N GLU A 185 -12.12 4.64 15.36
CA GLU A 185 -13.15 3.69 15.81
C GLU A 185 -13.49 2.63 14.75
N LYS A 186 -13.56 3.03 13.46
CA LYS A 186 -13.79 2.08 12.37
C LYS A 186 -12.65 1.08 12.28
N VAL A 187 -11.40 1.53 12.27
CA VAL A 187 -10.21 0.67 12.19
C VAL A 187 -10.19 -0.33 13.36
N GLU A 188 -10.36 0.15 14.60
CA GLU A 188 -10.35 -0.71 15.78
C GLU A 188 -11.50 -1.73 15.77
N ARG A 189 -12.69 -1.31 15.36
CA ARG A 189 -13.84 -2.23 15.22
C ARG A 189 -13.57 -3.33 14.19
N VAL A 190 -12.98 -2.97 13.04
CA VAL A 190 -12.66 -3.92 11.97
C VAL A 190 -11.58 -4.90 12.44
N LEU A 191 -10.52 -4.43 13.09
CA LEU A 191 -9.45 -5.28 13.63
C LEU A 191 -9.97 -6.17 14.77
N SER A 192 -10.80 -5.63 15.66
CA SER A 192 -11.42 -6.40 16.75
C SER A 192 -12.32 -7.53 16.24
N ALA A 193 -13.09 -7.29 15.16
CA ALA A 193 -13.92 -8.30 14.52
C ALA A 193 -13.10 -9.44 13.88
N ARG A 194 -11.80 -9.27 13.72
CA ARG A 194 -10.84 -10.26 13.20
C ARG A 194 -9.88 -10.78 14.28
N ASP A 195 -10.23 -10.66 15.55
CA ASP A 195 -9.37 -11.05 16.68
C ASP A 195 -7.95 -10.44 16.60
N TRP A 196 -7.85 -9.20 16.09
CA TRP A 196 -6.60 -8.46 15.89
C TRP A 196 -5.57 -9.21 15.01
N LYS A 197 -6.04 -9.88 13.96
CA LYS A 197 -5.20 -10.58 12.99
C LYS A 197 -5.36 -9.97 11.60
N ILE A 198 -4.24 -9.60 11.02
CA ILE A 198 -4.13 -9.08 9.65
C ILE A 198 -2.76 -9.46 9.11
N ASP A 199 -2.63 -9.73 7.82
CA ASP A 199 -1.32 -10.12 7.29
C ASP A 199 -0.44 -8.89 7.09
N VAL A 200 -0.99 -7.81 6.52
CA VAL A 200 -0.24 -6.61 6.17
C VAL A 200 -0.96 -5.34 6.64
N VAL A 201 -0.20 -4.41 7.19
CA VAL A 201 -0.67 -3.04 7.42
C VAL A 201 -0.03 -2.11 6.39
N LEU A 202 -0.85 -1.29 5.75
CA LEU A 202 -0.46 -0.25 4.81
C LEU A 202 -0.87 1.09 5.40
N SER A 203 0.09 1.88 5.87
CA SER A 203 -0.21 3.18 6.48
C SER A 203 0.61 4.30 5.87
N HIS A 204 0.23 5.55 6.17
CA HIS A 204 1.08 6.67 5.80
C HIS A 204 2.21 6.86 6.82
N THR A 205 1.91 6.98 8.12
CA THR A 205 2.90 7.05 9.19
C THR A 205 3.05 5.72 9.95
N CYS A 206 3.90 5.66 10.97
CA CYS A 206 4.24 4.44 11.73
C CYS A 206 3.78 4.51 13.19
N PRO A 207 3.77 3.40 13.95
CA PRO A 207 3.61 3.42 15.40
C PRO A 207 4.75 4.20 16.07
N LEU A 208 4.44 4.95 17.15
CA LEU A 208 5.35 5.90 17.81
C LEU A 208 6.72 5.30 18.17
N ARG A 209 6.75 4.07 18.67
CA ARG A 209 7.99 3.40 19.09
C ARG A 209 8.97 3.11 17.95
N TYR A 210 8.50 3.19 16.71
CA TYR A 210 9.29 2.94 15.52
C TYR A 210 9.65 4.22 14.76
N GLU A 211 9.30 5.41 15.26
CA GLU A 211 9.69 6.66 14.62
C GLU A 211 11.20 6.70 14.32
N PRO A 212 11.60 6.94 13.06
CA PRO A 212 12.99 7.00 12.67
C PRO A 212 13.59 8.36 13.07
N THR A 213 13.83 8.57 14.37
CA THR A 213 14.20 9.87 14.95
C THR A 213 15.49 10.46 14.37
N GLU A 214 16.36 9.63 13.80
CA GLU A 214 17.61 10.05 13.16
C GLU A 214 17.41 10.82 11.84
N VAL A 215 16.22 10.72 11.22
CA VAL A 215 15.89 11.49 10.00
C VAL A 215 15.02 12.71 10.28
N PHE A 216 14.70 12.98 11.54
CA PHE A 216 13.90 14.13 11.89
C PHE A 216 14.59 15.44 11.50
N LEU A 217 13.81 16.42 11.04
CA LEU A 217 14.32 17.72 10.69
C LEU A 217 14.86 18.44 11.94
N PRO A 218 16.15 18.79 11.99
CA PRO A 218 16.78 19.29 13.22
C PRO A 218 16.25 20.67 13.67
N MET A 219 15.51 21.37 12.81
CA MET A 219 14.92 22.68 13.11
C MET A 219 13.49 22.60 13.66
N ILE A 220 12.91 21.39 13.75
CA ILE A 220 11.54 21.18 14.26
C ILE A 220 11.62 20.82 15.74
N ASP A 221 10.98 21.63 16.57
CA ASP A 221 10.78 21.31 17.98
C ASP A 221 9.79 20.15 18.10
N GLN A 222 10.28 18.97 18.43
CA GLN A 222 9.48 17.76 18.53
C GLN A 222 8.39 17.84 19.62
N SER A 223 8.52 18.74 20.60
CA SER A 223 7.47 18.96 21.62
C SER A 223 6.24 19.66 21.06
N SER A 224 6.36 20.30 19.89
CA SER A 224 5.25 20.98 19.20
C SER A 224 4.57 20.11 18.15
N VAL A 225 5.08 18.90 17.89
CA VAL A 225 4.53 17.96 16.90
C VAL A 225 3.40 17.16 17.55
N ASP A 226 2.22 17.16 16.92
CA ASP A 226 1.11 16.32 17.37
C ASP A 226 1.34 14.88 16.90
N LYS A 227 1.70 14.03 17.84
CA LYS A 227 1.97 12.59 17.63
C LYS A 227 0.78 11.70 17.96
N SER A 228 -0.43 12.25 17.99
CA SER A 228 -1.62 11.50 18.37
C SER A 228 -1.94 10.33 17.44
N THR A 229 -1.60 10.45 16.14
CA THR A 229 -1.73 9.36 15.18
C THR A 229 -0.74 8.24 15.47
N GLU A 230 0.55 8.54 15.64
CA GLU A 230 1.61 7.58 15.94
C GLU A 230 1.38 6.88 17.29
N GLN A 231 0.91 7.64 18.30
CA GLN A 231 0.54 7.10 19.61
C GLN A 231 -0.63 6.11 19.50
N TRP A 232 -1.65 6.46 18.72
CA TRP A 232 -2.76 5.56 18.46
C TRP A 232 -2.33 4.31 17.68
N LEU A 233 -1.51 4.45 16.64
CA LEU A 233 -0.95 3.32 15.90
C LEU A 233 -0.10 2.41 16.81
N ASP A 234 0.58 2.97 17.81
CA ASP A 234 1.33 2.22 18.81
C ASP A 234 0.41 1.33 19.68
N THR A 235 -0.79 1.83 20.01
CA THR A 235 -1.80 1.02 20.72
C THR A 235 -2.36 -0.11 19.85
N ILE A 236 -2.52 0.12 18.55
CA ILE A 236 -2.93 -0.91 17.59
C ILE A 236 -1.83 -1.97 17.46
N GLU A 237 -0.59 -1.55 17.20
CA GLU A 237 0.54 -2.44 16.97
C GLU A 237 0.78 -3.39 18.17
N SER A 238 0.62 -2.88 19.40
CA SER A 238 0.80 -3.68 20.63
C SER A 238 -0.19 -4.85 20.77
N ARG A 239 -1.30 -4.84 20.02
CA ARG A 239 -2.37 -5.85 20.07
C ARG A 239 -2.43 -6.69 18.79
N LEU A 240 -1.83 -6.18 17.71
CA LEU A 240 -2.01 -6.72 16.37
C LEU A 240 -1.07 -7.90 16.10
N HIS A 241 -1.62 -8.98 15.57
CA HIS A 241 -0.86 -10.08 14.99
C HIS A 241 -0.76 -9.83 13.48
N TYR A 242 0.44 -9.50 12.98
CA TYR A 242 0.69 -9.16 11.58
C TYR A 242 2.05 -9.69 11.10
N GLU A 243 2.21 -9.80 9.78
CA GLU A 243 3.47 -10.24 9.17
C GLU A 243 4.36 -9.06 8.82
N ARG A 244 3.78 -8.04 8.18
CA ARG A 244 4.50 -6.86 7.70
C ARG A 244 3.68 -5.59 7.87
N TRP A 245 4.39 -4.48 8.04
CA TRP A 245 3.83 -3.13 8.06
C TRP A 245 4.64 -2.24 7.12
N TYR A 246 4.00 -1.62 6.14
CA TYR A 246 4.64 -0.68 5.21
C TYR A 246 4.11 0.72 5.48
N CYS A 247 5.01 1.73 5.54
CA CYS A 247 4.65 3.13 5.74
C CYS A 247 5.57 4.08 4.96
N GLY A 248 5.09 5.31 4.70
CA GLY A 248 5.81 6.41 4.07
C GLY A 248 6.20 7.50 5.06
N HIS A 249 5.84 8.75 4.75
CA HIS A 249 5.88 9.96 5.57
C HIS A 249 7.30 10.48 5.94
N TYR A 250 8.18 9.62 6.41
CA TYR A 250 9.49 10.03 6.94
C TYR A 250 10.58 10.20 5.87
N HIS A 251 10.25 10.03 4.59
CA HIS A 251 11.18 10.15 3.47
C HIS A 251 12.48 9.37 3.65
N THR A 252 12.37 8.14 4.16
CA THR A 252 13.49 7.23 4.38
C THR A 252 13.17 5.83 3.90
N ASP A 253 14.17 5.12 3.41
CA ASP A 253 14.09 3.72 3.06
C ASP A 253 14.83 2.93 4.14
N LYS A 254 14.07 2.25 5.02
CA LYS A 254 14.59 1.58 6.21
C LYS A 254 13.67 0.45 6.64
N GLU A 255 14.24 -0.54 7.31
CA GLU A 255 13.48 -1.62 7.94
C GLU A 255 13.84 -1.70 9.43
N ILE A 256 12.81 -1.75 10.28
CA ILE A 256 12.93 -1.96 11.72
C ILE A 256 11.94 -3.07 12.11
N ASP A 257 12.43 -4.22 12.53
CA ASP A 257 11.62 -5.40 12.83
C ASP A 257 10.71 -5.79 11.65
N LYS A 258 9.40 -5.66 11.81
CA LYS A 258 8.39 -5.94 10.78
C LYS A 258 7.93 -4.70 10.02
N ILE A 259 8.44 -3.52 10.38
CA ILE A 259 8.04 -2.24 9.78
C ILE A 259 9.04 -1.83 8.72
N ARG A 260 8.55 -1.57 7.51
CA ARG A 260 9.33 -1.08 6.39
C ARG A 260 8.89 0.33 6.01
N PHE A 261 9.79 1.27 6.21
CA PHE A 261 9.68 2.65 5.71
C PHE A 261 10.03 2.68 4.25
N MET A 262 9.21 3.36 3.47
CA MET A 262 9.33 3.46 2.02
C MET A 262 9.37 4.92 1.60
N PHE A 263 10.30 5.24 0.71
CA PHE A 263 10.38 6.57 0.08
C PHE A 263 10.72 6.45 -1.40
N GLN A 264 11.99 6.18 -1.73
CA GLN A 264 12.45 6.08 -3.11
C GLN A 264 12.56 4.64 -3.60
N ASP A 265 12.70 3.70 -2.70
CA ASP A 265 12.74 2.28 -3.00
C ASP A 265 11.37 1.75 -3.42
N TYR A 266 11.41 0.56 -3.99
CA TYR A 266 10.25 -0.25 -4.33
C TYR A 266 10.28 -1.57 -3.58
N ALA A 267 9.11 -1.99 -3.11
CA ALA A 267 8.91 -3.34 -2.62
C ALA A 267 7.91 -4.07 -3.53
N LEU A 268 8.00 -5.38 -3.55
CA LEU A 268 6.97 -6.26 -4.08
C LEU A 268 6.26 -6.92 -2.91
N LEU A 269 4.94 -6.89 -2.91
CA LEU A 269 4.17 -7.75 -2.03
C LEU A 269 4.27 -9.17 -2.60
N PRO A 270 4.80 -10.14 -1.86
CA PRO A 270 4.93 -11.50 -2.35
C PRO A 270 3.55 -12.11 -2.58
N HIS A 271 3.43 -13.05 -3.52
CA HIS A 271 2.23 -13.85 -3.65
C HIS A 271 2.17 -14.88 -2.51
N GLN A 272 1.05 -14.94 -1.79
CA GLN A 272 0.75 -16.12 -0.99
C GLN A 272 0.31 -17.24 -1.93
N ILE A 273 1.10 -18.30 -1.97
CA ILE A 273 0.72 -19.50 -2.72
C ILE A 273 -0.15 -20.34 -1.80
N SER A 274 -1.49 -20.18 -1.91
CA SER A 274 -2.39 -21.11 -1.27
C SER A 274 -2.39 -22.41 -2.09
N LEU A 275 -1.91 -23.47 -1.50
CA LEU A 275 -2.09 -24.85 -1.99
C LEU A 275 -3.56 -25.29 -1.75
N SER A 276 -4.54 -24.60 -2.36
CA SER A 276 -5.89 -25.15 -2.38
C SER A 276 -5.96 -26.25 -3.44
N ALA A 277 -6.40 -27.44 -3.04
CA ALA A 277 -6.61 -28.59 -3.91
C ALA A 277 -7.62 -28.34 -5.07
N GLU A 278 -8.14 -27.13 -5.20
CA GLU A 278 -9.12 -26.72 -6.21
C GLU A 278 -8.51 -26.20 -7.50
N SER A 279 -7.20 -25.93 -7.56
CA SER A 279 -6.53 -25.49 -8.79
C SER A 279 -5.91 -26.62 -9.61
N ALA A 280 -6.15 -27.86 -9.26
CA ALA A 280 -5.79 -28.99 -10.13
C ALA A 280 -6.66 -28.95 -11.39
N PRO A 281 -6.10 -28.97 -12.62
CA PRO A 281 -6.88 -28.97 -13.84
C PRO A 281 -7.84 -30.17 -13.84
N SER A 282 -9.13 -29.90 -14.07
CA SER A 282 -10.15 -30.95 -14.14
C SER A 282 -9.75 -31.99 -15.17
N ARG A 283 -9.64 -33.23 -14.74
CA ARG A 283 -9.42 -34.36 -15.65
C ARG A 283 -10.56 -34.39 -16.69
N ARG A 284 -10.21 -34.32 -17.95
CA ARG A 284 -11.02 -34.87 -19.03
C ARG A 284 -10.45 -36.24 -19.43
#